data_73426e65ac8de300fad718c77f562205
#
_entry.id   73426e65ac8de300fad718c77f562205
#
_cell.length_a   1.000
_cell.length_b   1.000
_cell.length_c   1.000
_cell.angle_alpha   90.00
_cell.angle_beta   90.00
_cell.angle_gamma   90.00
#
_symmetry.space_group_name_H-M   'P 1'
#
loop_
_entity.id
_entity.type
_entity.pdbx_description
1 polymer ?
#
loop_
_entity_poly.entity_id
_entity_poly.type
_entity_poly.pdbx_seq_one_letter_code
_entity_poly.pdbx_strand_id
1 'polypeptide(L)'
;MKALWFHLMPYPALDERFDREAHSAWVDLDPSFLDGAVMHRAYNTYLDQLEHAAAAGFDGICVNEHHQSAYGMVPSPNLMAAALVRRTERTAIVVMGNSLALYNPPLRVAEELAMLDVLSGGRLVAGFPVGTSMDTCYSYGINPGQLRARYAEAHDLIMQAWRSPKPFAFNGRYTKLRYVNSSPRPLQQPHPPVWIPGGGSSVETWDLAATHDYVYAYLSYYGYESGKLTMDGFWQYVTDRGLDDNPYRAAFLIAQDRRGLRRGAGLSKRSHLSQFALVASAPRRTRRRRRTTDLRRHRRSRMGYRRLAGHGARAAQRLDH
;
A
#
# COMPACT_ATOMS: atom_id res chain seq x y z
N MET A 1 2.27 -2.76 20.40
CA MET A 1 1.79 -3.25 19.11
C MET A 1 0.50 -2.52 18.79
N LYS A 2 0.32 -2.07 17.57
CA LYS A 2 -0.91 -1.46 17.07
C LYS A 2 -1.61 -2.43 16.13
N ALA A 3 -2.91 -2.56 16.24
CA ALA A 3 -3.73 -3.42 15.38
C ALA A 3 -4.68 -2.57 14.56
N LEU A 4 -4.63 -2.74 13.24
CA LEU A 4 -5.48 -2.01 12.31
C LEU A 4 -6.32 -3.01 11.50
N TRP A 5 -7.51 -2.58 11.12
CA TRP A 5 -8.40 -3.38 10.30
C TRP A 5 -8.39 -2.88 8.86
N PHE A 6 -7.86 -3.69 7.95
CA PHE A 6 -7.85 -3.40 6.52
C PHE A 6 -9.00 -4.10 5.82
N HIS A 7 -9.72 -3.38 4.97
CA HIS A 7 -10.81 -3.94 4.17
C HIS A 7 -10.56 -3.73 2.67
N LEU A 8 -10.46 -4.84 1.93
CA LEU A 8 -10.23 -4.79 0.47
C LEU A 8 -11.47 -4.33 -0.31
N MET A 9 -12.66 -4.52 0.24
CA MET A 9 -13.97 -4.20 -0.38
C MET A 9 -14.17 -4.85 -1.76
N PRO A 10 -14.00 -6.19 -1.87
CA PRO A 10 -14.22 -6.89 -3.12
C PRO A 10 -15.70 -6.94 -3.48
N TYR A 11 -16.02 -7.21 -4.74
CA TYR A 11 -17.40 -7.53 -5.13
C TYR A 11 -17.82 -8.90 -4.57
N PRO A 12 -18.92 -8.99 -3.79
CA PRO A 12 -19.18 -10.19 -2.98
C PRO A 12 -19.98 -11.28 -3.70
N ALA A 13 -20.50 -11.01 -4.89
CA ALA A 13 -21.52 -11.87 -5.52
C ALA A 13 -21.13 -12.35 -6.93
N LEU A 14 -19.85 -12.68 -7.13
CA LEU A 14 -19.43 -13.38 -8.35
C LEU A 14 -20.05 -14.80 -8.36
N ASP A 15 -20.81 -15.09 -9.42
CA ASP A 15 -21.49 -16.36 -9.61
C ASP A 15 -20.60 -17.45 -10.24
N GLU A 16 -21.15 -18.63 -10.49
CA GLU A 16 -20.41 -19.74 -11.12
C GLU A 16 -20.06 -19.45 -12.60
N ARG A 17 -20.79 -18.56 -13.26
CA ARG A 17 -20.49 -18.12 -14.62
C ARG A 17 -19.13 -17.43 -14.65
N PHE A 18 -18.79 -16.63 -13.61
CA PHE A 18 -17.48 -15.99 -13.49
C PHE A 18 -16.33 -17.00 -13.56
N ASP A 19 -16.44 -18.14 -12.87
CA ASP A 19 -15.37 -19.15 -12.88
C ASP A 19 -15.14 -19.78 -14.26
N ARG A 20 -16.20 -19.82 -15.09
CA ARG A 20 -16.14 -20.40 -16.45
C ARG A 20 -15.70 -19.40 -17.51
N GLU A 21 -16.17 -18.16 -17.43
CA GLU A 21 -16.10 -17.17 -18.50
C GLU A 21 -15.07 -16.09 -18.27
N ALA A 22 -14.78 -15.73 -17.00
CA ALA A 22 -13.82 -14.69 -16.69
C ALA A 22 -12.39 -15.24 -16.51
N HIS A 23 -11.41 -14.50 -17.03
CA HIS A 23 -10.01 -14.83 -16.84
C HIS A 23 -9.45 -14.27 -15.53
N SER A 24 -9.99 -13.15 -15.06
CA SER A 24 -9.49 -12.41 -13.90
C SER A 24 -10.60 -11.61 -13.24
N ALA A 25 -10.56 -11.50 -11.90
CA ALA A 25 -11.39 -10.55 -11.17
C ALA A 25 -10.83 -9.13 -11.21
N TRP A 26 -9.66 -8.94 -11.79
CA TRP A 26 -8.90 -7.68 -11.77
C TRP A 26 -8.86 -6.95 -13.11
N VAL A 27 -8.72 -7.69 -14.21
CA VAL A 27 -8.65 -7.15 -15.57
C VAL A 27 -9.64 -7.85 -16.48
N ASP A 28 -10.10 -7.16 -17.52
CA ASP A 28 -11.03 -7.67 -18.53
C ASP A 28 -12.33 -8.25 -17.96
N LEU A 29 -12.79 -7.66 -16.85
CA LEU A 29 -14.04 -8.08 -16.24
C LEU A 29 -15.23 -7.54 -17.05
N ASP A 30 -16.08 -8.44 -17.57
CA ASP A 30 -17.32 -8.05 -18.21
C ASP A 30 -18.24 -7.37 -17.18
N PRO A 31 -18.72 -6.14 -17.44
CA PRO A 31 -19.63 -5.43 -16.53
C PRO A 31 -20.92 -6.20 -16.19
N SER A 32 -21.33 -7.17 -16.99
CA SER A 32 -22.52 -8.00 -16.73
C SER A 32 -22.40 -8.89 -15.48
N PHE A 33 -21.19 -9.07 -14.94
CA PHE A 33 -20.98 -9.73 -13.65
C PHE A 33 -21.27 -8.82 -12.46
N LEU A 34 -21.42 -7.51 -12.69
CA LEU A 34 -21.54 -6.53 -11.63
C LEU A 34 -22.95 -5.95 -11.56
N ASP A 35 -23.58 -6.04 -10.40
CA ASP A 35 -24.90 -5.51 -10.12
C ASP A 35 -24.82 -4.31 -9.17
N GLY A 36 -25.38 -3.17 -9.57
CA GLY A 36 -25.34 -1.93 -8.79
C GLY A 36 -26.07 -2.02 -7.45
N ALA A 37 -27.16 -2.82 -7.35
CA ALA A 37 -27.87 -3.02 -6.09
C ALA A 37 -27.05 -3.89 -5.11
N VAL A 38 -26.30 -4.85 -5.63
CA VAL A 38 -25.31 -5.61 -4.84
C VAL A 38 -24.21 -4.69 -4.35
N MET A 39 -23.66 -3.85 -5.23
CA MET A 39 -22.62 -2.87 -4.84
C MET A 39 -23.11 -1.90 -3.76
N HIS A 40 -24.35 -1.39 -3.90
CA HIS A 40 -24.93 -0.50 -2.90
C HIS A 40 -24.96 -1.17 -1.52
N ARG A 41 -25.47 -2.38 -1.42
CA ARG A 41 -25.48 -3.13 -0.16
C ARG A 41 -24.08 -3.42 0.35
N ALA A 42 -23.15 -3.80 -0.54
CA ALA A 42 -21.77 -4.11 -0.17
C ALA A 42 -21.03 -2.91 0.41
N TYR A 43 -21.09 -1.74 -0.25
CA TYR A 43 -20.46 -0.53 0.29
C TYR A 43 -20.95 -0.19 1.70
N ASN A 44 -22.26 -0.22 1.92
CA ASN A 44 -22.82 0.05 3.25
C ASN A 44 -22.39 -1.00 4.28
N THR A 45 -22.45 -2.29 3.92
CA THR A 45 -21.98 -3.37 4.79
C THR A 45 -20.49 -3.20 5.15
N TYR A 46 -19.64 -2.81 4.21
CA TYR A 46 -18.20 -2.62 4.43
C TYR A 46 -17.91 -1.41 5.31
N LEU A 47 -18.67 -0.33 5.14
CA LEU A 47 -18.60 0.81 6.05
C LEU A 47 -19.02 0.43 7.48
N ASP A 48 -20.10 -0.35 7.62
CA ASP A 48 -20.58 -0.84 8.94
C ASP A 48 -19.55 -1.77 9.60
N GLN A 49 -18.87 -2.63 8.81
CA GLN A 49 -17.79 -3.50 9.31
C GLN A 49 -16.58 -2.70 9.81
N LEU A 50 -16.19 -1.65 9.08
CA LEU A 50 -15.10 -0.76 9.49
C LEU A 50 -15.46 0.05 10.74
N GLU A 51 -16.69 0.54 10.81
CA GLU A 51 -17.20 1.20 12.02
C GLU A 51 -17.23 0.26 13.22
N HIS A 52 -17.69 -0.99 13.01
CA HIS A 52 -17.67 -2.01 14.05
C HIS A 52 -16.23 -2.32 14.51
N ALA A 53 -15.26 -2.42 13.60
CA ALA A 53 -13.85 -2.61 13.96
C ALA A 53 -13.33 -1.44 14.82
N ALA A 54 -13.69 -0.20 14.48
CA ALA A 54 -13.34 0.97 15.27
C ALA A 54 -13.95 0.88 16.67
N ALA A 55 -15.23 0.52 16.79
CA ALA A 55 -15.93 0.34 18.07
C ALA A 55 -15.35 -0.83 18.89
N ALA A 56 -14.86 -1.88 18.22
CA ALA A 56 -14.21 -3.03 18.86
C ALA A 56 -12.79 -2.73 19.38
N GLY A 57 -12.28 -1.52 19.16
CA GLY A 57 -11.01 -1.06 19.73
C GLY A 57 -9.78 -1.27 18.85
N PHE A 58 -9.95 -1.48 17.55
CA PHE A 58 -8.81 -1.40 16.62
C PHE A 58 -8.22 0.01 16.63
N ASP A 59 -6.89 0.11 16.60
CA ASP A 59 -6.17 1.39 16.59
C ASP A 59 -6.40 2.19 15.30
N GLY A 60 -6.69 1.51 14.20
CA GLY A 60 -6.98 2.12 12.90
C GLY A 60 -7.85 1.25 12.01
N ILE A 61 -8.54 1.90 11.08
CA ILE A 61 -9.31 1.28 10.00
C ILE A 61 -8.77 1.75 8.67
N CYS A 62 -8.62 0.81 7.71
CA CYS A 62 -7.90 1.06 6.48
C CYS A 62 -8.79 0.84 5.26
N VAL A 63 -8.73 1.77 4.32
CA VAL A 63 -9.35 1.70 2.99
C VAL A 63 -8.27 1.73 1.90
N ASN A 64 -8.57 1.19 0.72
CA ASN A 64 -7.64 1.09 -0.40
C ASN A 64 -8.22 1.63 -1.70
N GLU A 65 -7.39 1.65 -2.75
CA GLU A 65 -7.75 2.07 -4.10
C GLU A 65 -7.55 0.93 -5.10
N HIS A 66 -8.64 0.56 -5.81
CA HIS A 66 -8.61 -0.33 -6.96
C HIS A 66 -9.62 0.11 -7.99
N HIS A 67 -9.30 -0.13 -9.26
CA HIS A 67 -10.06 0.40 -10.38
C HIS A 67 -10.61 -0.71 -11.29
N GLN A 68 -11.83 -0.49 -11.79
CA GLN A 68 -12.45 -1.26 -12.88
C GLN A 68 -12.42 -2.79 -12.65
N SER A 69 -12.58 -3.24 -11.40
CA SER A 69 -12.38 -4.64 -11.03
C SER A 69 -13.35 -5.11 -9.96
N ALA A 70 -13.60 -6.43 -9.91
CA ALA A 70 -14.30 -7.06 -8.80
C ALA A 70 -13.36 -7.36 -7.61
N TYR A 71 -12.06 -7.26 -7.80
CA TYR A 71 -11.05 -7.47 -6.76
C TYR A 71 -11.19 -6.43 -5.64
N GLY A 72 -11.41 -5.16 -6.01
CA GLY A 72 -11.68 -4.08 -5.06
C GLY A 72 -12.56 -3.01 -5.73
N MET A 73 -13.71 -2.72 -5.13
CA MET A 73 -14.71 -1.82 -5.72
C MET A 73 -14.51 -0.35 -5.35
N VAL A 74 -13.33 0.06 -4.89
CA VAL A 74 -13.09 1.40 -4.33
C VAL A 74 -12.17 2.21 -5.24
N PRO A 75 -12.71 2.92 -6.24
CA PRO A 75 -11.91 3.80 -7.11
C PRO A 75 -11.48 5.10 -6.40
N SER A 76 -12.12 5.44 -5.28
CA SER A 76 -11.74 6.60 -4.46
C SER A 76 -11.72 6.23 -2.97
N PRO A 77 -10.57 5.89 -2.42
CA PRO A 77 -10.45 5.62 -0.99
C PRO A 77 -10.76 6.86 -0.14
N ASN A 78 -10.57 8.07 -0.70
CA ASN A 78 -10.84 9.32 0.00
C ASN A 78 -12.34 9.52 0.26
N LEU A 79 -13.23 9.09 -0.65
CA LEU A 79 -14.68 9.12 -0.42
C LEU A 79 -15.09 8.16 0.70
N MET A 80 -14.52 6.95 0.74
CA MET A 80 -14.77 6.00 1.81
C MET A 80 -14.24 6.52 3.15
N ALA A 81 -13.04 7.09 3.16
CA ALA A 81 -12.47 7.71 4.33
C ALA A 81 -13.34 8.88 4.86
N ALA A 82 -13.86 9.72 3.97
CA ALA A 82 -14.74 10.83 4.34
C ALA A 82 -16.03 10.35 5.05
N ALA A 83 -16.63 9.25 4.57
CA ALA A 83 -17.78 8.64 5.23
C ALA A 83 -17.40 8.12 6.63
N LEU A 84 -16.25 7.46 6.78
CA LEU A 84 -15.77 6.89 8.03
C LEU A 84 -15.35 7.95 9.06
N VAL A 85 -14.81 9.08 8.62
CA VAL A 85 -14.43 10.20 9.49
C VAL A 85 -15.62 10.64 10.36
N ARG A 86 -16.83 10.67 9.80
CA ARG A 86 -18.05 11.09 10.54
C ARG A 86 -18.70 9.97 11.34
N ARG A 87 -18.36 8.72 11.06
CA ARG A 87 -18.89 7.52 11.74
C ARG A 87 -18.01 7.03 12.89
N THR A 88 -16.80 7.60 13.03
CA THR A 88 -15.81 7.20 14.04
C THR A 88 -15.24 8.41 14.78
N GLU A 89 -14.81 8.23 16.04
CA GLU A 89 -14.37 9.35 16.87
C GLU A 89 -12.87 9.36 17.19
N ARG A 90 -12.28 8.19 17.48
CA ARG A 90 -10.90 8.08 18.01
C ARG A 90 -9.96 7.24 17.16
N THR A 91 -10.50 6.33 16.38
CA THR A 91 -9.73 5.39 15.55
C THR A 91 -9.02 6.12 14.42
N ALA A 92 -7.78 5.77 14.12
CA ALA A 92 -7.07 6.32 12.97
C ALA A 92 -7.75 5.92 11.66
N ILE A 93 -7.85 6.86 10.74
CA ILE A 93 -8.36 6.64 9.39
C ILE A 93 -7.16 6.49 8.46
N VAL A 94 -6.92 5.28 7.98
CA VAL A 94 -5.75 4.96 7.17
C VAL A 94 -6.16 4.80 5.71
N VAL A 95 -5.81 5.76 4.89
CA VAL A 95 -5.98 5.67 3.43
C VAL A 95 -4.76 4.92 2.87
N MET A 96 -4.93 3.63 2.52
CA MET A 96 -3.83 2.70 2.13
C MET A 96 -3.72 2.49 0.61
N GLY A 97 -4.05 3.38 -0.18
CA GLY A 97 -3.85 4.68 -0.36
C GLY A 97 -4.13 5.19 -1.76
N ASN A 98 -3.58 6.35 -2.03
CA ASN A 98 -3.67 6.96 -3.33
C ASN A 98 -2.47 6.56 -4.20
N SER A 99 -2.73 5.93 -5.35
CA SER A 99 -1.71 5.57 -6.34
C SER A 99 -1.27 6.84 -7.08
N LEU A 100 -0.30 7.56 -6.53
CA LEU A 100 0.02 8.95 -6.88
C LEU A 100 0.23 9.21 -8.38
N ALA A 101 0.75 8.22 -9.11
CA ALA A 101 1.02 8.33 -10.54
C ALA A 101 -0.26 8.45 -11.40
N LEU A 102 -1.43 8.09 -10.85
CA LEU A 102 -2.72 8.16 -11.56
C LEU A 102 -3.30 9.57 -11.59
N TYR A 103 -2.91 10.41 -10.64
CA TYR A 103 -3.53 11.72 -10.46
C TYR A 103 -2.88 12.80 -11.33
N ASN A 104 -3.73 13.58 -12.01
CA ASN A 104 -3.28 14.71 -12.82
C ASN A 104 -4.24 15.90 -12.66
N PRO A 105 -3.86 16.96 -11.93
CA PRO A 105 -2.62 17.10 -11.17
C PRO A 105 -2.67 16.32 -9.82
N PRO A 106 -1.55 15.80 -9.31
CA PRO A 106 -1.51 15.13 -8.01
C PRO A 106 -1.74 16.07 -6.82
N LEU A 107 -1.74 17.39 -7.04
CA LEU A 107 -2.13 18.38 -6.04
C LEU A 107 -3.50 18.08 -5.43
N ARG A 108 -4.43 17.51 -6.21
CA ARG A 108 -5.75 17.11 -5.73
C ARG A 108 -5.69 16.11 -4.56
N VAL A 109 -4.73 15.20 -4.59
CA VAL A 109 -4.50 14.26 -3.48
C VAL A 109 -4.07 15.01 -2.21
N ALA A 110 -3.18 16.00 -2.36
CA ALA A 110 -2.74 16.82 -1.23
C ALA A 110 -3.90 17.57 -0.57
N GLU A 111 -4.80 18.15 -1.37
CA GLU A 111 -5.96 18.90 -0.88
C GLU A 111 -6.98 17.98 -0.20
N GLU A 112 -7.31 16.85 -0.81
CA GLU A 112 -8.29 15.91 -0.25
C GLU A 112 -7.81 15.28 1.06
N LEU A 113 -6.54 14.86 1.12
CA LEU A 113 -5.97 14.30 2.34
C LEU A 113 -5.83 15.37 3.43
N ALA A 114 -5.46 16.60 3.11
CA ALA A 114 -5.45 17.69 4.07
C ALA A 114 -6.85 17.98 4.61
N MET A 115 -7.86 17.97 3.75
CA MET A 115 -9.26 18.13 4.15
C MET A 115 -9.73 16.99 5.06
N LEU A 116 -9.38 15.74 4.74
CA LEU A 116 -9.68 14.58 5.59
C LEU A 116 -8.99 14.67 6.96
N ASP A 117 -7.75 15.14 6.99
CA ASP A 117 -7.01 15.34 8.22
C ASP A 117 -7.68 16.36 9.14
N VAL A 118 -8.08 17.50 8.59
CA VAL A 118 -8.83 18.53 9.31
C VAL A 118 -10.19 18.01 9.78
N LEU A 119 -10.95 17.36 8.88
CA LEU A 119 -12.28 16.80 9.22
C LEU A 119 -12.21 15.73 10.30
N SER A 120 -11.15 14.92 10.31
CA SER A 120 -10.95 13.86 11.30
C SER A 120 -10.40 14.37 12.63
N GLY A 121 -9.97 15.63 12.71
CA GLY A 121 -9.29 16.15 13.90
C GLY A 121 -7.89 15.57 14.08
N GLY A 122 -7.15 15.34 13.00
CA GLY A 122 -5.78 14.83 13.02
C GLY A 122 -5.68 13.32 13.19
N ARG A 123 -6.67 12.55 12.71
CA ARG A 123 -6.67 11.08 12.76
C ARG A 123 -6.27 10.41 11.45
N LEU A 124 -5.95 11.20 10.43
CA LEU A 124 -5.57 10.67 9.12
C LEU A 124 -4.17 10.06 9.14
N VAL A 125 -4.02 8.95 8.44
CA VAL A 125 -2.75 8.38 7.97
C VAL A 125 -2.81 8.31 6.45
N ALA A 126 -1.86 8.93 5.77
CA ALA A 126 -1.79 8.98 4.32
C ALA A 126 -0.95 7.81 3.77
N GLY A 127 -1.53 7.00 2.91
CA GLY A 127 -0.82 5.90 2.24
C GLY A 127 -0.52 6.22 0.79
N PHE A 128 0.71 6.00 0.35
CA PHE A 128 1.18 6.25 -1.00
C PHE A 128 1.78 4.99 -1.62
N PRO A 129 0.94 4.04 -2.08
CA PRO A 129 1.44 2.93 -2.89
C PRO A 129 1.97 3.43 -4.23
N VAL A 130 2.96 2.74 -4.78
CA VAL A 130 3.35 2.96 -6.18
C VAL A 130 2.20 2.59 -7.11
N GLY A 131 1.31 1.72 -6.65
CA GLY A 131 0.19 1.17 -7.38
C GLY A 131 0.50 -0.18 -8.01
N THR A 132 -0.55 -0.91 -8.38
CA THR A 132 -0.42 -2.15 -9.11
C THR A 132 -0.39 -1.90 -10.61
N SER A 133 0.30 -2.76 -11.37
CA SER A 133 0.33 -2.64 -12.82
C SER A 133 -1.07 -2.78 -13.46
N MET A 134 -1.98 -3.52 -12.82
CA MET A 134 -3.34 -3.70 -13.30
C MET A 134 -4.13 -2.39 -13.25
N ASP A 135 -4.06 -1.69 -12.13
CA ASP A 135 -4.76 -0.41 -11.96
C ASP A 135 -4.04 0.72 -12.70
N THR A 136 -2.70 0.81 -12.60
CA THR A 136 -1.95 1.96 -13.10
C THR A 136 -1.64 1.87 -14.59
N CYS A 137 -1.07 0.76 -15.03
CA CYS A 137 -0.59 0.64 -16.41
C CYS A 137 -1.67 0.12 -17.35
N TYR A 138 -2.44 -0.87 -16.92
CA TYR A 138 -3.48 -1.48 -17.74
C TYR A 138 -4.74 -0.61 -17.80
N SER A 139 -5.37 -0.34 -16.65
CA SER A 139 -6.65 0.40 -16.61
C SER A 139 -6.52 1.89 -16.91
N TYR A 140 -5.41 2.52 -16.51
CA TYR A 140 -5.18 3.96 -16.69
C TYR A 140 -4.12 4.31 -17.73
N GLY A 141 -3.51 3.33 -18.38
CA GLY A 141 -2.60 3.56 -19.50
C GLY A 141 -1.28 4.25 -19.12
N ILE A 142 -0.86 4.20 -17.86
CA ILE A 142 0.42 4.77 -17.45
C ILE A 142 1.55 3.90 -18.00
N ASN A 143 2.46 4.53 -18.74
CA ASN A 143 3.65 3.84 -19.24
C ASN A 143 4.47 3.26 -18.06
N PRO A 144 4.70 1.94 -18.00
CA PRO A 144 5.45 1.31 -16.91
C PRO A 144 6.81 1.94 -16.66
N GLY A 145 7.52 2.34 -17.73
CA GLY A 145 8.82 3.02 -17.62
C GLY A 145 8.77 4.42 -17.05
N GLN A 146 7.58 5.03 -16.92
CA GLN A 146 7.38 6.35 -16.32
C GLN A 146 6.76 6.29 -14.93
N LEU A 147 6.23 5.14 -14.52
CA LEU A 147 5.42 5.00 -13.31
C LEU A 147 6.13 5.54 -12.07
N ARG A 148 7.36 5.09 -11.82
CA ARG A 148 8.14 5.52 -10.66
C ARG A 148 8.53 6.99 -10.69
N ALA A 149 8.88 7.52 -11.87
CA ALA A 149 9.23 8.92 -12.02
C ALA A 149 8.02 9.85 -11.81
N ARG A 150 6.84 9.44 -12.31
CA ARG A 150 5.58 10.15 -12.03
C ARG A 150 5.21 10.10 -10.55
N TYR A 151 5.38 8.94 -9.94
CA TYR A 151 5.13 8.75 -8.50
C TYR A 151 6.03 9.66 -7.66
N ALA A 152 7.34 9.67 -7.93
CA ALA A 152 8.29 10.50 -7.19
C ALA A 152 7.97 12.00 -7.33
N GLU A 153 7.70 12.47 -8.56
CA GLU A 153 7.32 13.86 -8.79
C GLU A 153 6.02 14.24 -8.09
N ALA A 154 5.02 13.35 -8.11
CA ALA A 154 3.76 13.55 -7.42
C ALA A 154 3.94 13.63 -5.90
N HIS A 155 4.75 12.74 -5.34
CA HIS A 155 5.12 12.76 -3.92
C HIS A 155 5.77 14.09 -3.55
N ASP A 156 6.76 14.56 -4.32
CA ASP A 156 7.46 15.80 -4.06
C ASP A 156 6.52 17.01 -4.07
N LEU A 157 5.62 17.08 -5.05
CA LEU A 157 4.60 18.12 -5.11
C LEU A 157 3.69 18.11 -3.87
N ILE A 158 3.20 16.93 -3.46
CA ILE A 158 2.32 16.80 -2.30
C ILE A 158 3.04 17.23 -1.02
N MET A 159 4.28 16.77 -0.81
CA MET A 159 5.06 17.16 0.36
C MET A 159 5.36 18.65 0.38
N GLN A 160 5.67 19.24 -0.77
CA GLN A 160 5.88 20.69 -0.89
C GLN A 160 4.59 21.46 -0.62
N ALA A 161 3.44 20.99 -1.15
CA ALA A 161 2.14 21.62 -0.94
C ALA A 161 1.74 21.67 0.54
N TRP A 162 2.05 20.63 1.31
CA TRP A 162 1.75 20.56 2.74
C TRP A 162 2.70 21.40 3.59
N ARG A 163 3.98 21.48 3.23
CA ARG A 163 5.05 22.11 4.04
C ARG A 163 5.33 23.56 3.68
N SER A 164 5.05 23.98 2.44
CA SER A 164 5.42 25.34 1.99
C SER A 164 4.67 26.41 2.76
N PRO A 165 5.37 27.37 3.41
CA PRO A 165 4.72 28.44 4.15
C PRO A 165 4.09 29.50 3.25
N LYS A 166 4.45 29.53 1.96
CA LYS A 166 4.02 30.50 0.96
C LYS A 166 3.57 29.82 -0.32
N PRO A 167 2.72 30.47 -1.12
CA PRO A 167 2.43 30.01 -2.47
C PRO A 167 3.71 29.83 -3.29
N PHE A 168 3.71 28.83 -4.18
CA PHE A 168 4.85 28.52 -5.05
C PHE A 168 4.39 28.10 -6.45
N ALA A 169 5.30 28.08 -7.40
CA ALA A 169 5.11 27.44 -8.69
C ALA A 169 5.81 26.08 -8.69
N PHE A 170 5.18 25.06 -9.24
CA PHE A 170 5.77 23.74 -9.43
C PHE A 170 6.05 23.50 -10.91
N ASN A 171 7.29 23.20 -11.25
CA ASN A 171 7.73 23.02 -12.63
C ASN A 171 8.39 21.65 -12.82
N GLY A 172 7.60 20.61 -12.65
CA GLY A 172 8.03 19.23 -12.85
C GLY A 172 8.08 18.80 -14.32
N ARG A 173 8.50 17.59 -14.54
CA ARG A 173 8.49 16.96 -15.87
C ARG A 173 7.07 16.61 -16.35
N TYR A 174 6.25 16.09 -15.44
CA TYR A 174 4.90 15.61 -15.73
C TYR A 174 3.82 16.60 -15.29
N THR A 175 4.09 17.40 -14.26
CA THR A 175 3.15 18.35 -13.69
C THR A 175 3.75 19.75 -13.68
N LYS A 176 3.01 20.71 -14.23
CA LYS A 176 3.41 22.13 -14.25
C LYS A 176 2.27 22.98 -13.74
N LEU A 177 2.47 23.64 -12.61
CA LEU A 177 1.49 24.48 -11.94
C LEU A 177 2.10 25.87 -11.70
N ARG A 178 1.44 26.90 -12.21
CA ARG A 178 1.91 28.28 -12.03
C ARG A 178 1.72 28.81 -10.61
N TYR A 179 0.73 28.24 -9.91
CA TYR A 179 0.38 28.67 -8.57
C TYR A 179 -0.13 27.48 -7.77
N VAL A 180 0.52 27.22 -6.66
CA VAL A 180 0.12 26.24 -5.67
C VAL A 180 0.02 26.94 -4.31
N ASN A 181 -1.16 26.91 -3.73
CA ASN A 181 -1.45 27.41 -2.39
C ASN A 181 -2.47 26.47 -1.75
N SER A 182 -1.98 25.34 -1.25
CA SER A 182 -2.84 24.29 -0.70
C SER A 182 -3.69 24.83 0.45
N SER A 183 -5.00 24.64 0.36
CA SER A 183 -5.98 24.98 1.39
C SER A 183 -7.13 23.98 1.34
N PRO A 184 -7.47 23.30 2.51
CA PRO A 184 -6.80 23.46 3.79
C PRO A 184 -5.37 22.91 3.77
N ARG A 185 -4.61 23.24 4.81
CA ARG A 185 -3.38 22.54 5.16
C ARG A 185 -3.72 21.44 6.17
N PRO A 186 -2.92 20.36 6.24
CA PRO A 186 -3.10 19.35 7.27
C PRO A 186 -3.10 19.95 8.68
N LEU A 187 -3.93 19.41 9.55
CA LEU A 187 -3.94 19.74 10.97
C LEU A 187 -2.69 19.18 11.66
N GLN A 188 -2.29 17.97 11.28
CA GLN A 188 -1.06 17.33 11.74
C GLN A 188 0.15 17.99 11.08
N GLN A 189 1.17 18.34 11.90
CA GLN A 189 2.36 19.03 11.41
C GLN A 189 3.60 18.14 11.58
N PRO A 190 4.53 18.16 10.61
CA PRO A 190 4.57 18.95 9.37
C PRO A 190 3.63 18.40 8.26
N HIS A 191 3.08 17.24 8.44
CA HIS A 191 2.08 16.56 7.60
C HIS A 191 1.51 15.33 8.34
N PRO A 192 0.42 14.72 7.89
CA PRO A 192 -0.06 13.44 8.42
C PRO A 192 1.03 12.36 8.32
N PRO A 193 1.04 11.36 9.21
CA PRO A 193 1.90 10.20 9.05
C PRO A 193 1.73 9.57 7.66
N VAL A 194 2.87 9.21 7.03
CA VAL A 194 2.87 8.63 5.69
C VAL A 194 3.24 7.16 5.75
N TRP A 195 2.47 6.33 5.06
CA TRP A 195 2.72 4.91 4.91
C TRP A 195 2.99 4.57 3.44
N ILE A 196 3.96 3.70 3.21
CA ILE A 196 4.32 3.21 1.88
C ILE A 196 3.95 1.73 1.80
N PRO A 197 2.75 1.40 1.27
CA PRO A 197 2.37 0.02 1.06
C PRO A 197 3.16 -0.63 -0.07
N GLY A 198 3.57 -1.88 0.15
CA GLY A 198 4.27 -2.65 -0.87
C GLY A 198 4.22 -4.15 -0.63
N GLY A 199 4.13 -4.94 -1.69
CA GLY A 199 4.07 -6.41 -1.66
C GLY A 199 5.40 -7.10 -1.96
N GLY A 200 6.50 -6.38 -2.07
CA GLY A 200 7.78 -6.95 -2.45
C GLY A 200 9.01 -6.26 -1.85
N SER A 201 10.17 -6.82 -2.13
CA SER A 201 11.48 -6.35 -1.64
C SER A 201 12.10 -5.28 -2.56
N SER A 202 11.33 -4.25 -2.91
CA SER A 202 11.86 -3.12 -3.69
C SER A 202 12.72 -2.23 -2.81
N VAL A 203 14.01 -2.16 -3.13
CA VAL A 203 14.98 -1.32 -2.43
C VAL A 203 14.58 0.15 -2.50
N GLU A 204 14.04 0.61 -3.62
CA GLU A 204 13.58 1.99 -3.79
C GLU A 204 12.39 2.32 -2.87
N THR A 205 11.51 1.34 -2.62
CA THR A 205 10.41 1.51 -1.67
C THR A 205 10.93 1.55 -0.23
N TRP A 206 11.91 0.73 0.09
CA TRP A 206 12.55 0.74 1.41
C TRP A 206 13.32 2.04 1.65
N ASP A 207 14.05 2.52 0.63
CA ASP A 207 14.78 3.79 0.71
C ASP A 207 13.83 4.95 0.97
N LEU A 208 12.75 5.05 0.19
CA LEU A 208 11.74 6.09 0.39
C LEU A 208 11.15 6.05 1.81
N ALA A 209 10.79 4.87 2.30
CA ALA A 209 10.23 4.74 3.65
C ALA A 209 11.26 5.09 4.73
N ALA A 210 12.47 4.60 4.61
CA ALA A 210 13.50 4.75 5.63
C ALA A 210 14.08 6.18 5.69
N THR A 211 14.27 6.84 4.54
CA THR A 211 14.87 8.18 4.48
C THR A 211 13.92 9.31 4.85
N HIS A 212 12.60 9.11 4.66
CA HIS A 212 11.58 10.13 4.93
C HIS A 212 10.84 9.95 6.25
N ASP A 213 11.26 9.00 7.08
CA ASP A 213 10.58 8.68 8.35
C ASP A 213 9.14 8.16 8.15
N TYR A 214 8.92 7.40 7.07
CA TYR A 214 7.63 6.79 6.77
C TYR A 214 7.52 5.36 7.28
N VAL A 215 6.31 4.86 7.37
CA VAL A 215 6.06 3.45 7.70
C VAL A 215 6.07 2.61 6.44
N TYR A 216 6.95 1.61 6.38
CA TYR A 216 6.86 0.56 5.37
C TYR A 216 5.76 -0.44 5.75
N ALA A 217 4.72 -0.55 4.94
CA ALA A 217 3.59 -1.46 5.17
C ALA A 217 3.65 -2.63 4.17
N TYR A 218 4.11 -3.79 4.64
CA TYR A 218 4.18 -4.99 3.81
C TYR A 218 2.80 -5.61 3.61
N LEU A 219 2.44 -5.82 2.34
CA LEU A 219 1.21 -6.52 1.95
C LEU A 219 1.52 -7.99 1.70
N SER A 220 1.02 -8.88 2.56
CA SER A 220 1.36 -10.31 2.59
C SER A 220 0.61 -11.13 1.52
N TYR A 221 0.80 -10.81 0.25
CA TYR A 221 0.19 -11.58 -0.86
C TYR A 221 0.76 -12.99 -1.02
N TYR A 222 2.01 -13.20 -0.57
CA TYR A 222 2.76 -14.46 -0.78
C TYR A 222 2.92 -15.27 0.49
N GLY A 223 2.11 -14.99 1.51
CA GLY A 223 2.13 -15.70 2.78
C GLY A 223 3.17 -15.18 3.79
N TYR A 224 3.10 -15.75 5.00
CA TYR A 224 3.87 -15.26 6.15
C TYR A 224 5.38 -15.41 5.97
N GLU A 225 5.86 -16.55 5.49
CA GLU A 225 7.31 -16.81 5.37
C GLU A 225 7.98 -15.84 4.36
N SER A 226 7.35 -15.62 3.22
CA SER A 226 7.83 -14.64 2.25
C SER A 226 7.81 -13.22 2.82
N GLY A 227 6.76 -12.90 3.57
CA GLY A 227 6.63 -11.62 4.26
C GLY A 227 7.70 -11.42 5.32
N LYS A 228 7.99 -12.46 6.10
CA LYS A 228 9.06 -12.43 7.10
C LYS A 228 10.41 -12.14 6.46
N LEU A 229 10.75 -12.84 5.37
CA LEU A 229 12.00 -12.60 4.64
C LEU A 229 12.10 -11.16 4.12
N THR A 230 11.01 -10.62 3.58
CA THR A 230 10.96 -9.23 3.12
C THR A 230 11.16 -8.23 4.26
N MET A 231 10.54 -8.48 5.42
CA MET A 231 10.69 -7.62 6.60
C MET A 231 12.08 -7.72 7.21
N ASP A 232 12.66 -8.93 7.26
CA ASP A 232 14.05 -9.13 7.70
C ASP A 232 15.02 -8.34 6.78
N GLY A 233 14.77 -8.35 5.45
CA GLY A 233 15.52 -7.57 4.47
C GLY A 233 15.38 -6.06 4.68
N PHE A 234 14.16 -5.56 4.92
CA PHE A 234 13.93 -4.14 5.25
C PHE A 234 14.70 -3.71 6.50
N TRP A 235 14.64 -4.49 7.57
CA TRP A 235 15.36 -4.16 8.81
C TRP A 235 16.87 -4.25 8.65
N GLN A 236 17.38 -5.19 7.84
CA GLN A 236 18.80 -5.23 7.51
C GLN A 236 19.21 -3.98 6.73
N TYR A 237 18.39 -3.55 5.73
CA TYR A 237 18.62 -2.32 4.99
C TYR A 237 18.71 -1.08 5.89
N VAL A 238 17.77 -0.95 6.83
CA VAL A 238 17.74 0.16 7.81
C VAL A 238 19.00 0.13 8.70
N THR A 239 19.37 -1.05 9.19
CA THR A 239 20.53 -1.25 10.08
C THR A 239 21.85 -0.93 9.38
N ASP A 240 22.04 -1.40 8.14
CA ASP A 240 23.27 -1.22 7.37
C ASP A 240 23.54 0.27 7.05
N ARG A 241 22.50 1.08 7.01
CA ARG A 241 22.57 2.53 6.79
C ARG A 241 22.59 3.36 8.06
N GLY A 242 22.53 2.74 9.23
CA GLY A 242 22.46 3.43 10.50
C GLY A 242 21.22 4.31 10.67
N LEU A 243 20.12 3.97 9.98
CA LEU A 243 18.85 4.67 10.10
C LEU A 243 18.10 4.20 11.35
N ASP A 244 17.08 4.99 11.74
CA ASP A 244 16.27 4.69 12.92
C ASP A 244 15.55 3.34 12.80
N ASP A 245 15.74 2.47 13.78
CA ASP A 245 15.19 1.13 13.87
C ASP A 245 13.90 1.06 14.72
N ASN A 246 13.18 2.17 14.84
CA ASN A 246 11.91 2.23 15.55
C ASN A 246 10.94 1.16 15.01
N PRO A 247 10.45 0.24 15.85
CA PRO A 247 9.60 -0.87 15.41
C PRO A 247 8.25 -0.42 14.82
N TYR A 248 7.81 0.79 15.10
CA TYR A 248 6.60 1.37 14.51
C TYR A 248 6.78 1.90 13.08
N ARG A 249 7.99 1.84 12.52
CA ARG A 249 8.25 2.13 11.11
C ARG A 249 7.88 1.00 10.16
N ALA A 250 7.42 -0.11 10.66
CA ALA A 250 7.00 -1.22 9.82
C ALA A 250 5.64 -1.76 10.25
N ALA A 251 4.84 -2.09 9.27
CA ALA A 251 3.55 -2.73 9.43
C ALA A 251 3.49 -3.98 8.56
N PHE A 252 2.81 -5.01 9.05
CA PHE A 252 2.66 -6.29 8.36
C PHE A 252 1.18 -6.61 8.20
N LEU A 253 0.72 -6.72 6.94
CA LEU A 253 -0.64 -7.15 6.65
C LEU A 253 -0.73 -8.67 6.74
N ILE A 254 -1.59 -9.17 7.61
CA ILE A 254 -1.91 -10.59 7.72
C ILE A 254 -3.23 -10.81 7.01
N ALA A 255 -3.20 -11.57 5.91
CA ALA A 255 -4.42 -12.03 5.24
C ALA A 255 -5.10 -13.09 6.10
N GLN A 256 -6.37 -12.89 6.43
CA GLN A 256 -7.16 -13.87 7.15
C GLN A 256 -8.29 -14.38 6.24
N ASP A 257 -8.13 -15.62 5.74
CA ASP A 257 -9.20 -16.34 5.05
C ASP A 257 -9.84 -17.33 6.03
N ARG A 258 -11.14 -17.25 6.21
CA ARG A 258 -11.89 -18.21 7.04
C ARG A 258 -11.81 -19.65 6.54
N ARG A 259 -11.45 -19.88 5.27
CA ARG A 259 -11.33 -21.20 4.64
C ARG A 259 -9.88 -21.67 4.46
N GLY A 260 -8.88 -20.83 4.63
CA GLY A 260 -7.49 -21.05 4.19
C GLY A 260 -6.51 -21.51 5.26
N LEU A 261 -6.91 -21.71 6.50
CA LEU A 261 -6.03 -22.28 7.54
C LEU A 261 -5.58 -23.73 7.24
N ARG A 262 -6.09 -24.36 6.17
CA ARG A 262 -5.80 -25.78 5.86
C ARG A 262 -5.10 -26.05 4.53
N ARG A 263 -4.84 -25.07 3.66
CA ARG A 263 -4.10 -25.33 2.40
C ARG A 263 -3.26 -24.12 2.03
N GLY A 264 -1.94 -24.31 1.90
CA GLY A 264 -1.05 -23.39 1.22
C GLY A 264 -1.54 -23.23 -0.21
N ALA A 265 -2.19 -22.12 -0.48
CA ALA A 265 -2.85 -21.92 -1.75
C ALA A 265 -2.30 -20.66 -2.40
N GLY A 266 -1.87 -20.84 -3.65
CA GLY A 266 -1.89 -19.74 -4.60
C GLY A 266 -3.27 -19.06 -4.62
N LEU A 267 -3.30 -17.79 -4.97
CA LEU A 267 -4.51 -16.99 -5.16
C LEU A 267 -5.48 -17.76 -6.06
N SER A 268 -6.51 -18.38 -5.48
CA SER A 268 -7.56 -19.00 -6.26
C SER A 268 -8.38 -17.90 -6.94
N LYS A 269 -8.96 -18.19 -8.10
CA LYS A 269 -9.87 -17.27 -8.83
C LYS A 269 -10.97 -16.69 -7.93
N ARG A 270 -11.35 -17.40 -6.87
CA ARG A 270 -12.33 -17.02 -5.84
C ARG A 270 -11.67 -16.68 -4.50
N SER A 271 -10.60 -15.93 -4.46
CA SER A 271 -10.10 -15.48 -3.16
C SER A 271 -11.11 -14.50 -2.54
N HIS A 272 -11.99 -15.02 -1.71
CA HIS A 272 -12.84 -14.23 -0.80
C HIS A 272 -11.95 -13.61 0.30
N LEU A 273 -10.95 -12.86 -0.10
CA LEU A 273 -10.10 -12.08 0.79
C LEU A 273 -10.89 -10.85 1.24
N SER A 274 -11.82 -11.05 2.17
CA SER A 274 -12.70 -9.96 2.59
C SER A 274 -12.16 -9.12 3.74
N GLN A 275 -11.17 -9.62 4.50
CA GLN A 275 -10.75 -8.96 5.73
C GLN A 275 -9.27 -9.23 6.03
N PHE A 276 -8.52 -8.18 6.40
CA PHE A 276 -7.12 -8.26 6.77
C PHE A 276 -6.88 -7.52 8.08
N ALA A 277 -6.08 -8.09 8.97
CA ALA A 277 -5.56 -7.37 10.12
C ALA A 277 -4.14 -6.89 9.81
N LEU A 278 -3.92 -5.60 9.92
CA LEU A 278 -2.59 -5.00 9.81
C LEU A 278 -1.99 -4.88 11.21
N VAL A 279 -0.84 -5.47 11.42
CA VAL A 279 -0.15 -5.44 12.70
C VAL A 279 1.14 -4.63 12.55
N ALA A 280 1.20 -3.48 13.20
CA ALA A 280 2.42 -2.69 13.31
C ALA A 280 3.22 -3.16 14.53
N SER A 281 4.20 -4.03 14.33
CA SER A 281 5.19 -4.40 15.35
C SER A 281 6.41 -5.06 14.71
N ALA A 282 7.61 -4.70 15.20
CA ALA A 282 8.80 -5.46 14.90
C ALA A 282 8.85 -6.75 15.74
N PRO A 283 9.42 -7.84 15.24
CA PRO A 283 9.77 -8.97 16.08
C PRO A 283 10.75 -8.49 17.16
N ARG A 284 10.52 -8.89 18.43
CA ARG A 284 11.46 -8.60 19.51
C ARG A 284 12.83 -9.13 19.12
N ARG A 285 13.81 -8.24 18.93
CA ARG A 285 15.22 -8.62 18.82
C ARG A 285 15.58 -9.40 20.09
N THR A 286 15.80 -10.70 19.99
CA THR A 286 16.55 -11.43 20.99
C THR A 286 17.94 -10.82 20.98
N ARG A 287 18.29 -10.09 22.04
CA ARG A 287 19.66 -9.61 22.29
C ARG A 287 20.59 -10.84 22.24
N ARG A 288 21.22 -11.10 21.09
CA ARG A 288 22.40 -11.96 21.05
C ARG A 288 23.45 -11.25 21.89
N ARG A 289 23.69 -11.76 23.10
CA ARG A 289 24.87 -11.42 23.88
C ARG A 289 26.07 -11.56 22.94
N ARG A 290 26.74 -10.47 22.64
CA ARG A 290 28.09 -10.48 22.05
C ARG A 290 28.96 -11.31 23.00
N ARG A 291 29.21 -12.56 22.65
CA ARG A 291 30.40 -13.25 23.13
C ARG A 291 31.55 -12.62 22.39
N THR A 292 32.35 -11.83 23.10
CA THR A 292 33.70 -11.49 22.70
C THR A 292 34.48 -12.79 22.62
N THR A 293 34.68 -13.29 21.43
CA THR A 293 35.66 -14.33 21.16
C THR A 293 36.69 -13.75 20.22
N ASP A 294 37.86 -13.73 20.80
CA ASP A 294 39.20 -13.40 20.35
C ASP A 294 39.45 -13.73 18.86
N LEU A 295 39.88 -12.69 18.15
CA LEU A 295 40.37 -12.77 16.78
C LEU A 295 41.82 -13.26 16.80
N ARG A 296 42.06 -14.56 16.60
CA ARG A 296 43.33 -15.00 16.00
C ARG A 296 43.13 -16.27 15.18
N ARG A 297 43.54 -16.16 13.89
CA ARG A 297 43.90 -17.20 12.92
C ARG A 297 42.72 -17.96 12.26
N HIS A 298 42.38 -17.70 10.97
CA HIS A 298 42.96 -18.50 9.89
C HIS A 298 42.70 -17.87 8.52
N ARG A 299 43.76 -17.80 7.74
CA ARG A 299 43.81 -17.54 6.29
C ARG A 299 43.23 -18.73 5.49
N ARG A 300 42.70 -18.40 4.33
CA ARG A 300 42.47 -19.23 3.13
C ARG A 300 41.20 -20.07 3.10
N SER A 301 40.22 -19.65 2.26
CA SER A 301 39.99 -20.35 0.99
C SER A 301 39.05 -19.51 0.12
N ARG A 302 39.53 -19.19 -1.07
CA ARG A 302 38.75 -18.74 -2.23
C ARG A 302 37.98 -19.91 -2.77
N MET A 303 36.70 -19.68 -3.08
CA MET A 303 35.81 -20.37 -4.03
C MET A 303 34.41 -19.86 -3.73
N GLY A 304 33.65 -19.23 -4.60
CA GLY A 304 33.40 -19.51 -5.97
C GLY A 304 31.96 -19.07 -6.15
N TYR A 305 31.67 -17.74 -6.34
CA TYR A 305 30.35 -17.31 -6.83
C TYR A 305 30.42 -17.27 -8.34
N ARG A 306 29.99 -18.37 -8.96
CA ARG A 306 29.65 -18.39 -10.39
C ARG A 306 28.27 -19.00 -10.56
N ARG A 307 27.42 -18.21 -11.29
CA ARG A 307 26.22 -18.61 -12.03
C ARG A 307 24.96 -18.92 -11.24
N LEU A 308 24.05 -17.95 -11.25
CA LEU A 308 22.63 -18.13 -11.57
C LEU A 308 22.12 -16.81 -12.20
N ALA A 309 22.69 -16.48 -13.36
CA ALA A 309 22.07 -15.57 -14.30
C ALA A 309 21.69 -16.42 -15.53
N GLY A 310 20.40 -16.64 -15.72
CA GLY A 310 19.91 -17.32 -16.90
C GLY A 310 18.64 -18.12 -16.64
N HIS A 311 17.52 -17.43 -16.53
CA HIS A 311 16.18 -17.93 -16.92
C HIS A 311 15.18 -16.79 -16.72
N GLY A 312 15.14 -15.89 -17.69
CA GLY A 312 14.22 -14.74 -17.69
C GLY A 312 14.12 -14.03 -19.03
N ALA A 313 14.54 -14.68 -20.10
CA ALA A 313 14.51 -14.08 -21.43
C ALA A 313 13.96 -15.05 -22.48
N ARG A 314 12.70 -15.51 -22.31
CA ARG A 314 11.93 -16.16 -23.40
C ARG A 314 10.44 -16.06 -23.13
N ALA A 315 9.89 -14.85 -23.19
CA ALA A 315 8.44 -14.64 -23.27
C ALA A 315 8.06 -13.26 -23.87
N ALA A 316 8.91 -12.72 -24.74
CA ALA A 316 8.62 -11.45 -25.41
C ALA A 316 8.92 -11.54 -26.93
N GLN A 317 8.53 -12.63 -27.56
CA GLN A 317 8.52 -12.75 -29.02
C GLN A 317 7.38 -13.65 -29.47
N ARG A 318 6.19 -13.07 -29.53
CA ARG A 318 5.05 -13.50 -30.38
C ARG A 318 3.89 -12.53 -30.17
N LEU A 319 3.95 -11.38 -30.79
CA LEU A 319 2.81 -10.53 -31.18
C LEU A 319 3.32 -9.58 -32.27
N ASP A 320 3.65 -10.14 -33.43
CA ASP A 320 3.58 -9.47 -34.71
C ASP A 320 2.85 -10.44 -35.64
N HIS A 321 1.57 -10.17 -35.79
CA HIS A 321 0.76 -10.29 -37.02
C HIS A 321 -0.69 -9.94 -36.66
#